data_9219786b5b6b217f3cf1be6a4c370002
#
_entry.id   9219786b5b6b217f3cf1be6a4c370002
#
_cell.length_a   1.000
_cell.length_b   1.000
_cell.length_c   1.000
_cell.angle_alpha   90.00
_cell.angle_beta   90.00
_cell.angle_gamma   90.00
#
_symmetry.space_group_name_H-M   'P 1'
#
loop_
_entity.id
_entity.type
_entity.pdbx_description
1 polymer ?
#
loop_
_entity_poly.entity_id
_entity_poly.type
_entity_poly.pdbx_seq_one_letter_code
_entity_poly.pdbx_strand_id
1 'polypeptide(L)'
;MAKSNKLNSKVSSTETNTFTKGMNKDFNPSFEPKQSWSHARNAANNSVDGDVGMIGNEPANLACGQVPYTIIGTIHLYADQWVLYSTDDINSEIGLFDDSECKYETLVNDPCLNFKKEYLIQGAAKENFDCSWQVYW
;
A
#
# COMPACT_ATOMS: atom_id res chain seq x y z
N MET A 1 -39.95 35.79 3.99
CA MET A 1 -39.55 35.05 5.21
C MET A 1 -38.84 33.77 4.78
N ALA A 2 -37.52 33.73 4.87
CA ALA A 2 -36.72 32.59 4.49
C ALA A 2 -36.60 31.65 5.68
N LYS A 3 -36.99 30.38 5.53
CA LYS A 3 -36.83 29.34 6.54
C LYS A 3 -35.39 28.85 6.51
N SER A 4 -34.65 29.12 7.60
CA SER A 4 -33.32 28.59 7.84
C SER A 4 -33.43 27.08 8.08
N ASN A 5 -32.89 26.28 7.16
CA ASN A 5 -32.67 24.85 7.37
C ASN A 5 -31.43 24.68 8.29
N LYS A 6 -31.64 24.36 9.56
CA LYS A 6 -30.59 23.87 10.44
C LYS A 6 -30.16 22.48 9.95
N LEU A 7 -28.97 22.40 9.35
CA LEU A 7 -28.29 21.12 9.18
C LEU A 7 -27.98 20.55 10.58
N ASN A 8 -28.71 19.49 10.95
CA ASN A 8 -28.30 18.64 12.06
C ASN A 8 -27.02 17.92 11.68
N SER A 9 -25.87 18.45 12.10
CA SER A 9 -24.64 17.68 12.10
C SER A 9 -24.83 16.52 13.09
N LYS A 10 -24.98 15.30 12.56
CA LYS A 10 -24.82 14.08 13.38
C LYS A 10 -23.39 14.12 13.93
N VAL A 11 -23.27 14.39 15.20
CA VAL A 11 -22.02 14.13 15.96
C VAL A 11 -21.80 12.64 15.87
N SER A 12 -20.77 12.20 15.12
CA SER A 12 -20.38 10.80 15.13
C SER A 12 -19.85 10.53 16.54
N SER A 13 -20.56 9.75 17.32
CA SER A 13 -20.04 9.26 18.58
C SER A 13 -18.91 8.27 18.26
N THR A 14 -17.70 8.62 18.65
CA THR A 14 -16.58 7.68 18.61
C THR A 14 -16.80 6.69 19.74
N GLU A 15 -17.15 5.46 19.41
CA GLU A 15 -17.24 4.38 20.38
C GLU A 15 -15.85 3.76 20.52
N THR A 16 -15.28 3.85 21.71
CA THR A 16 -13.99 3.24 22.03
C THR A 16 -14.25 1.87 22.65
N ASN A 17 -13.93 0.82 21.93
CA ASN A 17 -13.99 -0.55 22.43
C ASN A 17 -12.57 -1.02 22.80
N THR A 18 -12.43 -1.57 24.00
CA THR A 18 -11.19 -2.22 24.45
C THR A 18 -11.28 -3.71 24.17
N PHE A 19 -10.37 -4.23 23.35
CA PHE A 19 -10.34 -5.64 22.92
C PHE A 19 -9.29 -6.43 23.71
N THR A 20 -9.43 -6.51 25.01
CA THR A 20 -8.46 -7.14 25.90
C THR A 20 -8.46 -8.67 25.85
N LYS A 21 -9.50 -9.28 25.27
CA LYS A 21 -9.64 -10.75 25.21
C LYS A 21 -9.15 -11.36 23.90
N GLY A 22 -8.66 -10.55 22.97
CA GLY A 22 -8.07 -11.01 21.73
C GLY A 22 -9.08 -11.55 20.71
N MET A 23 -8.54 -12.18 19.66
CA MET A 23 -9.33 -12.77 18.57
C MET A 23 -9.85 -14.16 18.96
N ASN A 24 -11.14 -14.39 18.76
CA ASN A 24 -11.78 -15.67 18.99
C ASN A 24 -12.65 -16.06 17.78
N LYS A 25 -12.30 -17.16 17.14
CA LYS A 25 -13.00 -17.69 15.95
C LYS A 25 -13.94 -18.84 16.28
N ASP A 26 -13.90 -19.36 17.49
CA ASP A 26 -14.59 -20.60 17.86
C ASP A 26 -16.03 -20.36 18.35
N PHE A 27 -16.38 -19.11 18.62
CA PHE A 27 -17.73 -18.74 19.06
C PHE A 27 -18.60 -18.27 17.89
N ASN A 28 -19.88 -18.63 17.99
CA ASN A 28 -20.89 -18.00 17.16
C ASN A 28 -20.96 -16.50 17.50
N PRO A 29 -21.05 -15.60 16.50
CA PRO A 29 -21.09 -14.15 16.72
C PRO A 29 -22.13 -13.68 17.75
N SER A 30 -23.24 -14.44 17.93
CA SER A 30 -24.26 -14.12 18.92
C SER A 30 -23.84 -14.41 20.38
N PHE A 31 -22.80 -15.18 20.59
CA PHE A 31 -22.27 -15.57 21.89
C PHE A 31 -20.83 -15.10 22.12
N GLU A 32 -20.34 -14.24 21.24
CA GLU A 32 -19.00 -13.72 21.34
C GLU A 32 -18.81 -12.95 22.67
N PRO A 33 -17.77 -13.25 23.47
CA PRO A 33 -17.52 -12.55 24.70
C PRO A 33 -17.29 -11.05 24.44
N LYS A 34 -17.84 -10.20 25.29
CA LYS A 34 -17.53 -8.77 25.23
C LYS A 34 -16.00 -8.57 25.33
N GLN A 35 -15.47 -7.65 24.57
CA GLN A 35 -14.03 -7.35 24.48
C GLN A 35 -13.20 -8.39 23.70
N SER A 36 -13.84 -9.30 22.95
CA SER A 36 -13.20 -10.11 21.93
C SER A 36 -13.67 -9.72 20.53
N TRP A 37 -12.98 -10.21 19.50
CA TRP A 37 -13.38 -10.02 18.11
C TRP A 37 -13.18 -11.31 17.32
N SER A 38 -14.07 -11.61 16.42
CA SER A 38 -14.01 -12.78 15.56
C SER A 38 -13.27 -12.52 14.26
N HIS A 39 -13.24 -11.27 13.81
CA HIS A 39 -12.59 -10.87 12.56
C HIS A 39 -12.07 -9.45 12.66
N ALA A 40 -10.80 -9.27 12.28
CA ALA A 40 -10.20 -7.95 12.12
C ALA A 40 -9.46 -7.89 10.78
N ARG A 41 -9.70 -6.83 10.03
CA ARG A 41 -9.03 -6.56 8.75
C ARG A 41 -8.18 -5.31 8.88
N ASN A 42 -6.91 -5.41 8.50
CA ASN A 42 -5.93 -4.31 8.63
C ASN A 42 -5.85 -3.77 10.07
N ALA A 43 -5.83 -4.67 11.04
CA ALA A 43 -5.72 -4.31 12.44
C ALA A 43 -4.30 -4.56 12.94
N ALA A 44 -3.68 -3.51 13.47
CA ALA A 44 -2.41 -3.58 14.16
C ALA A 44 -2.63 -3.46 15.67
N ASN A 45 -1.91 -4.26 16.44
CA ASN A 45 -1.89 -4.14 17.90
C ASN A 45 -0.85 -3.09 18.30
N ASN A 46 -1.32 -1.95 18.78
CA ASN A 46 -0.47 -0.83 19.22
C ASN A 46 -0.29 -0.81 20.76
N SER A 47 -0.39 -1.94 21.43
CA SER A 47 -0.15 -2.03 22.86
C SER A 47 1.35 -1.85 23.13
N VAL A 48 1.71 -0.80 23.86
CA VAL A 48 3.11 -0.49 24.24
C VAL A 48 3.53 -1.26 25.49
N ASP A 49 2.60 -1.57 26.39
CA ASP A 49 2.89 -2.15 27.73
C ASP A 49 2.17 -3.47 28.05
N GLY A 50 1.54 -4.09 27.07
CA GLY A 50 0.92 -5.42 27.25
C GLY A 50 -0.37 -5.48 28.09
N ASP A 51 -0.74 -4.44 28.80
CA ASP A 51 -1.88 -4.46 29.72
C ASP A 51 -3.22 -4.07 29.09
N VAL A 52 -3.22 -3.29 28.03
CA VAL A 52 -4.45 -2.90 27.31
C VAL A 52 -4.22 -3.03 25.82
N GLY A 53 -4.84 -4.02 25.21
CA GLY A 53 -4.82 -4.19 23.76
C GLY A 53 -5.53 -3.03 23.07
N MET A 54 -4.79 -2.07 22.55
CA MET A 54 -5.32 -1.09 21.61
C MET A 54 -5.15 -1.65 20.19
N ILE A 55 -6.28 -1.87 19.55
CA ILE A 55 -6.30 -2.24 18.13
C ILE A 55 -6.62 -1.00 17.32
N GLY A 56 -5.66 -0.59 16.50
CA GLY A 56 -5.84 0.46 15.50
C GLY A 56 -5.89 -0.12 14.10
N ASN A 57 -6.33 0.67 13.15
CA ASN A 57 -6.12 0.32 11.75
C ASN A 57 -4.63 0.52 11.43
N GLU A 58 -4.08 -0.40 10.64
CA GLU A 58 -2.80 -0.16 10.00
C GLU A 58 -2.88 1.13 9.18
N PRO A 59 -1.86 2.01 9.25
CA PRO A 59 -1.85 3.21 8.41
C PRO A 59 -2.09 2.83 6.96
N ALA A 60 -3.00 3.52 6.30
CA ALA A 60 -3.22 3.32 4.87
C ALA A 60 -1.96 3.70 4.10
N ASN A 61 -1.65 2.95 3.03
CA ASN A 61 -0.60 3.33 2.11
C ASN A 61 -0.91 4.71 1.53
N LEU A 62 0.05 5.61 1.59
CA LEU A 62 -0.05 6.89 0.91
C LEU A 62 0.24 6.68 -0.57
N ALA A 63 -0.55 7.33 -1.43
CA ALA A 63 -0.24 7.35 -2.86
C ALA A 63 1.04 8.17 -3.06
N CYS A 64 2.07 7.50 -3.55
CA CYS A 64 3.41 8.05 -3.69
C CYS A 64 3.78 8.06 -5.20
N GLY A 65 3.45 9.13 -5.88
CA GLY A 65 3.74 9.30 -7.30
C GLY A 65 2.72 8.63 -8.24
N GLN A 66 2.87 8.94 -9.51
CA GLN A 66 2.09 8.35 -10.61
C GLN A 66 3.01 7.86 -11.70
N VAL A 67 2.80 6.65 -12.15
CA VAL A 67 3.48 6.06 -13.30
C VAL A 67 2.56 6.24 -14.53
N PRO A 68 3.10 6.61 -15.71
CA PRO A 68 2.27 6.93 -16.89
C PRO A 68 1.42 5.76 -17.37
N TYR A 69 1.95 4.53 -17.26
CA TYR A 69 1.32 3.33 -17.81
C TYR A 69 1.10 2.25 -16.75
N THR A 70 0.46 1.15 -17.14
CA THR A 70 0.26 0.00 -16.26
C THR A 70 1.59 -0.68 -15.95
N ILE A 71 1.90 -0.84 -14.67
CA ILE A 71 3.12 -1.53 -14.22
C ILE A 71 2.98 -3.03 -14.49
N ILE A 72 3.97 -3.61 -15.18
CA ILE A 72 4.05 -5.03 -15.51
C ILE A 72 5.25 -5.74 -14.87
N GLY A 73 6.12 -5.00 -14.22
CA GLY A 73 7.24 -5.56 -13.47
C GLY A 73 7.93 -4.53 -12.61
N THR A 74 8.54 -5.01 -11.53
CA THR A 74 9.31 -4.17 -10.60
C THR A 74 10.57 -4.92 -10.17
N ILE A 75 11.69 -4.22 -10.09
CA ILE A 75 12.96 -4.75 -9.59
C ILE A 75 13.48 -3.80 -8.53
N HIS A 76 13.64 -4.31 -7.31
CA HIS A 76 14.23 -3.57 -6.20
C HIS A 76 15.74 -3.43 -6.39
N LEU A 77 16.28 -2.23 -6.23
CA LEU A 77 17.71 -1.96 -6.29
C LEU A 77 18.32 -1.99 -4.89
N TYR A 78 18.36 -0.84 -4.25
CA TYR A 78 18.90 -0.67 -2.91
C TYR A 78 18.10 0.40 -2.16
N ALA A 79 18.02 0.28 -0.83
CA ALA A 79 17.21 1.16 0.01
C ALA A 79 15.77 1.28 -0.54
N ASP A 80 15.36 2.47 -0.92
CA ASP A 80 14.00 2.78 -1.33
C ASP A 80 13.86 2.95 -2.86
N GLN A 81 14.81 2.42 -3.66
CA GLN A 81 14.84 2.58 -5.11
C GLN A 81 14.36 1.34 -5.86
N TRP A 82 13.53 1.56 -6.88
CA TRP A 82 12.88 0.55 -7.68
C TRP A 82 12.97 0.88 -9.17
N VAL A 83 13.30 -0.11 -9.99
CA VAL A 83 13.09 -0.02 -11.43
C VAL A 83 11.69 -0.53 -11.75
N LEU A 84 10.90 0.29 -12.42
CA LEU A 84 9.54 -0.01 -12.83
C LEU A 84 9.47 -0.19 -14.34
N TYR A 85 8.78 -1.25 -14.76
CA TYR A 85 8.47 -1.54 -16.15
C TYR A 85 7.00 -1.32 -16.37
N SER A 86 6.63 -0.47 -17.31
CA SER A 86 5.23 -0.13 -17.56
C SER A 86 4.90 -0.06 -19.04
N THR A 87 3.63 -0.32 -19.39
CA THR A 87 3.15 -0.27 -20.77
C THR A 87 1.65 -0.01 -20.85
N ASP A 88 1.22 0.58 -21.97
CA ASP A 88 -0.17 0.64 -22.41
C ASP A 88 -0.46 -0.30 -23.59
N ASP A 89 0.46 -1.22 -23.92
CA ASP A 89 0.52 -2.13 -25.07
C ASP A 89 0.96 -1.47 -26.39
N ILE A 90 1.11 -0.16 -26.43
CA ILE A 90 1.64 0.61 -27.58
C ILE A 90 2.98 1.22 -27.19
N ASN A 91 3.00 1.96 -26.09
CA ASN A 91 4.19 2.57 -25.53
C ASN A 91 4.73 1.70 -24.40
N SER A 92 6.04 1.72 -24.25
CA SER A 92 6.74 0.95 -23.23
C SER A 92 7.73 1.85 -22.52
N GLU A 93 7.78 1.75 -21.20
CA GLU A 93 8.60 2.63 -20.39
C GLU A 93 9.33 1.85 -19.29
N ILE A 94 10.57 2.25 -19.06
CA ILE A 94 11.37 1.85 -17.92
C ILE A 94 11.64 3.12 -17.13
N GLY A 95 11.31 3.13 -15.85
CA GLY A 95 11.55 4.25 -14.96
C GLY A 95 12.17 3.85 -13.65
N LEU A 96 12.79 4.82 -13.00
CA LEU A 96 13.31 4.71 -11.65
C LEU A 96 12.31 5.37 -10.68
N PHE A 97 11.94 4.65 -9.66
CA PHE A 97 11.08 5.16 -8.60
C PHE A 97 11.83 5.17 -7.28
N ASP A 98 11.82 6.32 -6.62
CA ASP A 98 12.34 6.50 -5.27
C ASP A 98 11.15 6.64 -4.30
N ASP A 99 10.99 5.64 -3.43
CA ASP A 99 9.89 5.57 -2.48
C ASP A 99 10.04 6.59 -1.33
N SER A 100 11.27 6.91 -0.95
CA SER A 100 11.55 7.86 0.12
C SER A 100 11.21 9.30 -0.26
N GLU A 101 11.46 9.66 -1.53
CA GLU A 101 11.18 10.99 -2.08
C GLU A 101 9.84 11.07 -2.82
N CYS A 102 9.16 9.93 -3.00
CA CYS A 102 7.96 9.83 -3.84
C CYS A 102 8.19 10.37 -5.26
N LYS A 103 9.35 10.07 -5.82
CA LYS A 103 9.79 10.60 -7.10
C LYS A 103 9.86 9.50 -8.15
N TYR A 104 9.28 9.75 -9.30
CA TYR A 104 9.41 8.90 -10.48
C TYR A 104 10.20 9.61 -11.57
N GLU A 105 11.16 8.93 -12.17
CA GLU A 105 11.99 9.43 -13.26
C GLU A 105 11.97 8.42 -14.43
N THR A 106 11.61 8.89 -15.61
CA THR A 106 11.63 8.08 -16.83
C THR A 106 13.07 7.89 -17.30
N LEU A 107 13.55 6.65 -17.37
CA LEU A 107 14.87 6.31 -17.92
C LEU A 107 14.79 6.09 -19.42
N VAL A 108 13.82 5.32 -19.88
CA VAL A 108 13.59 5.01 -21.30
C VAL A 108 12.09 4.96 -21.57
N ASN A 109 11.63 5.66 -22.58
CA ASN A 109 10.28 5.55 -23.10
C ASN A 109 10.36 5.34 -24.60
N ASP A 110 10.16 4.10 -25.05
CA ASP A 110 10.29 3.73 -26.46
C ASP A 110 9.34 2.58 -26.80
N PRO A 111 8.54 2.70 -27.88
CA PRO A 111 7.70 1.60 -28.38
C PRO A 111 8.50 0.36 -28.78
N CYS A 112 9.80 0.51 -29.15
CA CYS A 112 10.67 -0.62 -29.54
C CYS A 112 10.95 -1.60 -28.39
N LEU A 113 10.72 -1.22 -27.14
CA LEU A 113 10.77 -2.14 -25.99
C LEU A 113 9.68 -3.23 -26.10
N ASN A 114 8.60 -2.93 -26.80
CA ASN A 114 7.50 -3.85 -27.12
C ASN A 114 6.93 -4.62 -25.92
N PHE A 115 6.84 -3.98 -24.79
CA PHE A 115 6.22 -4.57 -23.61
C PHE A 115 4.72 -4.75 -23.82
N LYS A 116 4.18 -5.82 -23.23
CA LYS A 116 2.74 -6.13 -23.27
C LYS A 116 2.24 -6.46 -21.88
N LYS A 117 1.03 -6.03 -21.58
CA LYS A 117 0.40 -6.27 -20.26
C LYS A 117 0.23 -7.74 -19.91
N GLU A 118 0.17 -8.60 -20.94
CA GLU A 118 0.04 -10.06 -20.77
C GLU A 118 1.33 -10.72 -20.27
N TYR A 119 2.49 -10.08 -20.47
CA TYR A 119 3.80 -10.64 -20.15
C TYR A 119 4.42 -9.85 -18.99
N LEU A 120 4.30 -10.41 -17.79
CA LEU A 120 4.91 -9.82 -16.59
C LEU A 120 6.44 -9.95 -16.66
N ILE A 121 7.13 -8.86 -16.36
CA ILE A 121 8.59 -8.81 -16.30
C ILE A 121 9.06 -9.18 -14.90
N GLN A 122 9.96 -10.15 -14.86
CA GLN A 122 10.71 -10.53 -13.66
C GLN A 122 12.20 -10.35 -13.93
N GLY A 123 12.93 -9.93 -12.93
CA GLY A 123 14.35 -9.69 -13.10
C GLY A 123 15.11 -9.62 -11.79
N ALA A 124 16.38 -9.33 -11.89
CA ALA A 124 17.28 -9.15 -10.77
C ALA A 124 18.20 -7.95 -11.01
N ALA A 125 18.62 -7.32 -9.94
CA ALA A 125 19.58 -6.23 -9.97
C ALA A 125 20.87 -6.66 -9.27
N LYS A 126 21.99 -6.15 -9.75
CA LYS A 126 23.30 -6.32 -9.15
C LYS A 126 24.04 -4.99 -9.11
N GLU A 127 24.53 -4.63 -7.94
CA GLU A 127 25.39 -3.48 -7.75
C GLU A 127 26.82 -3.79 -8.22
N ASN A 128 27.42 -2.87 -8.95
CA ASN A 128 28.82 -2.89 -9.37
C ASN A 128 29.70 -2.18 -8.35
N PHE A 129 31.01 -2.36 -8.46
CA PHE A 129 32.01 -1.71 -7.59
C PHE A 129 32.07 -0.18 -7.72
N ASP A 130 31.54 0.36 -8.82
CA ASP A 130 31.47 1.79 -9.10
C ASP A 130 30.15 2.45 -8.67
N CYS A 131 29.35 1.73 -7.86
CA CYS A 131 28.02 2.14 -7.40
C CYS A 131 26.99 2.28 -8.55
N SER A 132 27.29 1.75 -9.74
CA SER A 132 26.30 1.62 -10.80
C SER A 132 25.50 0.32 -10.65
N TRP A 133 24.30 0.28 -11.23
CA TRP A 133 23.44 -0.89 -11.18
C TRP A 133 23.34 -1.58 -12.54
N GLN A 134 23.50 -2.89 -12.55
CA GLN A 134 23.13 -3.73 -13.67
C GLN A 134 21.80 -4.40 -13.38
N VAL A 135 20.84 -4.21 -14.28
CA VAL A 135 19.49 -4.76 -14.17
C VAL A 135 19.28 -5.75 -15.30
N TYR A 136 18.81 -6.93 -14.95
CA TYR A 136 18.56 -8.05 -15.87
C TYR A 136 17.06 -8.40 -15.82
N TRP A 137 16.40 -8.49 -16.98
CA TRP A 137 14.99 -8.83 -17.12
C TRP A 137 14.72 -9.72 -18.34
#